data_df2ddbf9c0f8f21710e705f34e71dc56
#
_entry.id   df2ddbf9c0f8f21710e705f34e71dc56
#
_cell.length_a   1.000
_cell.length_b   1.000
_cell.length_c   1.000
_cell.angle_alpha   90.00
_cell.angle_beta   90.00
_cell.angle_gamma   90.00
#
_symmetry.space_group_name_H-M   'P 1'
#
loop_
_entity.id
_entity.type
_entity.pdbx_description
1 polymer ?
#
loop_
_entity_poly.entity_id
_entity_poly.type
_entity_poly.pdbx_seq_one_letter_code
_entity_poly.pdbx_strand_id
1 'polypeptide(L)'
;MRNIIVSTANASKTNGGIFEGWGTSLCWWANRVGFSKKLTQDSARLFFSDEGLNLNIMRYNIGGGDDPSHNHIKRTDSEMPGWWKYDEETREFVFNGDTDKNQLAVMCAAYKAAGKDAYVEAFSNSPPYYMTVSGCSSGNKSPVVNNLKKSQITPFAQYLATVCGYIENNYSVKIKSLAAMNEPFTNYWRAYSEKQEGCHVSPGKMQSSVLIETAKALRAKKLNHITVTATDETNTSLQLFALKNLSEDAMDVVGRVSTHTYKKATPKVGEYSRLKGKNIWMSETDWSSTSGETDGEMGPAIWLSEKIIEDLNTISPSAWVIWQIVASYISRVPDSKGRLDMPGIPDLTQGYWGTAFADIDKEEIYLSQKYYAFGQFSRYIRPGMTLIHMNSDHAIAAFDKETGRTVIVAVNPKAKMRKRNYIFEHISLEGKAVKAVRTSGSLADGEHWTEVDAFTAQGNCLCAKLLPNSITTFIIE
;
A
#
# COMPACT_ATOMS: atom_id res chain seq x y z
N MET A 1 -6.89 -22.15 -28.45
CA MET A 1 -5.99 -21.31 -27.62
C MET A 1 -6.64 -19.92 -27.54
N ARG A 2 -6.67 -19.26 -26.36
CA ARG A 2 -7.28 -17.92 -26.24
C ARG A 2 -6.24 -16.88 -26.66
N ASN A 3 -6.63 -15.96 -27.53
CA ASN A 3 -5.84 -14.78 -27.90
C ASN A 3 -6.12 -13.64 -26.91
N ILE A 4 -5.05 -13.04 -26.42
CA ILE A 4 -5.09 -11.89 -25.50
C ILE A 4 -4.40 -10.74 -26.21
N ILE A 5 -5.08 -9.62 -26.34
CA ILE A 5 -4.58 -8.47 -27.07
C ILE A 5 -3.72 -7.60 -26.17
N VAL A 6 -2.53 -7.25 -26.61
CA VAL A 6 -1.60 -6.30 -26.02
C VAL A 6 -1.49 -5.10 -26.96
N SER A 7 -2.18 -4.02 -26.63
CA SER A 7 -2.28 -2.86 -27.52
C SER A 7 -2.15 -1.56 -26.73
N THR A 8 -1.34 -0.64 -27.23
CA THR A 8 -1.23 0.72 -26.67
C THR A 8 -2.56 1.51 -26.76
N ALA A 9 -3.50 1.08 -27.61
CA ALA A 9 -4.86 1.62 -27.63
C ALA A 9 -5.61 1.41 -26.29
N ASN A 10 -5.23 0.36 -25.54
CA ASN A 10 -5.78 0.04 -24.23
C ASN A 10 -4.92 0.59 -23.06
N ALA A 11 -4.05 1.53 -23.33
CA ALA A 11 -3.21 2.14 -22.31
C ALA A 11 -4.02 2.92 -21.27
N SER A 12 -3.62 2.83 -20.01
CA SER A 12 -4.17 3.64 -18.93
C SER A 12 -4.04 5.13 -19.25
N LYS A 13 -5.09 5.89 -18.96
CA LYS A 13 -5.11 7.35 -19.07
C LYS A 13 -4.94 8.05 -17.71
N THR A 14 -4.94 7.29 -16.62
CA THR A 14 -4.77 7.82 -15.27
C THR A 14 -3.39 8.44 -15.13
N ASN A 15 -3.30 9.59 -14.50
CA ASN A 15 -2.04 10.32 -14.32
C ASN A 15 -1.27 10.55 -15.65
N GLY A 16 -1.96 10.89 -16.73
CA GLY A 16 -1.34 11.03 -18.05
C GLY A 16 -0.75 9.73 -18.63
N GLY A 17 -1.17 8.58 -18.12
CA GLY A 17 -0.67 7.26 -18.47
C GLY A 17 0.58 6.83 -17.68
N ILE A 18 1.04 7.62 -16.72
CA ILE A 18 2.26 7.35 -15.95
C ILE A 18 1.91 6.54 -14.70
N PHE A 19 2.48 5.34 -14.60
CA PHE A 19 2.43 4.54 -13.39
C PHE A 19 3.46 5.07 -12.39
N GLU A 20 3.03 5.32 -11.15
CA GLU A 20 3.86 5.92 -10.09
C GLU A 20 4.57 4.86 -9.25
N GLY A 21 4.10 3.62 -9.26
CA GLY A 21 4.82 2.51 -8.64
C GLY A 21 4.04 1.67 -7.66
N TRP A 22 4.84 0.98 -6.84
CA TRP A 22 4.41 -0.04 -5.88
C TRP A 22 4.83 0.34 -4.48
N GLY A 23 4.00 0.06 -3.51
CA GLY A 23 4.31 0.41 -2.14
C GLY A 23 3.77 -0.50 -1.07
N THR A 24 4.10 -0.13 0.16
CA THR A 24 3.53 -0.71 1.38
C THR A 24 3.26 0.38 2.41
N SER A 25 2.22 0.20 3.22
CA SER A 25 2.12 0.95 4.45
C SER A 25 3.26 0.55 5.39
N LEU A 26 3.81 1.52 6.12
CA LEU A 26 4.75 1.29 7.21
C LEU A 26 4.04 0.94 8.53
N CYS A 27 2.73 1.14 8.58
CA CYS A 27 1.86 0.70 9.67
C CYS A 27 1.80 -0.82 9.74
N TRP A 28 2.07 -1.41 10.77
CA TRP A 28 2.76 -0.91 11.95
C TRP A 28 4.05 -1.68 12.12
N TRP A 29 4.37 -2.47 11.10
CA TRP A 29 5.55 -3.31 11.10
C TRP A 29 6.83 -2.50 11.30
N ALA A 30 6.90 -1.31 10.69
CA ALA A 30 8.07 -0.47 10.84
C ALA A 30 8.27 -0.02 12.30
N ASN A 31 7.19 0.26 13.04
CA ASN A 31 7.26 0.50 14.47
C ASN A 31 7.79 -0.72 15.24
N ARG A 32 7.34 -1.94 14.84
CA ARG A 32 7.71 -3.20 15.52
C ARG A 32 9.14 -3.64 15.25
N VAL A 33 9.68 -3.44 14.05
CA VAL A 33 11.03 -3.90 13.65
C VAL A 33 12.11 -2.82 13.75
N GLY A 34 11.73 -1.54 13.78
CA GLY A 34 12.66 -0.41 13.67
C GLY A 34 13.57 -0.20 14.88
N PHE A 35 13.38 -0.92 15.99
CA PHE A 35 14.29 -0.93 17.13
C PHE A 35 15.63 -1.58 16.77
N SER A 36 15.64 -2.51 15.81
CA SER A 36 16.82 -3.24 15.37
C SER A 36 17.41 -2.62 14.12
N LYS A 37 18.69 -2.29 14.17
CA LYS A 37 19.45 -1.82 13.01
C LYS A 37 19.49 -2.89 11.91
N LYS A 38 19.63 -4.18 12.30
CA LYS A 38 19.68 -5.31 11.35
C LYS A 38 18.34 -5.46 10.63
N LEU A 39 17.21 -5.52 11.35
CA LEU A 39 15.88 -5.62 10.74
C LEU A 39 15.57 -4.42 9.85
N THR A 40 15.98 -3.21 10.26
CA THR A 40 15.83 -1.99 9.47
C THR A 40 16.57 -2.08 8.14
N GLN A 41 17.83 -2.53 8.15
CA GLN A 41 18.67 -2.68 6.95
C GLN A 41 18.16 -3.81 6.05
N ASP A 42 17.80 -4.95 6.62
CA ASP A 42 17.21 -6.07 5.89
C ASP A 42 15.88 -5.70 5.25
N SER A 43 15.03 -4.94 5.96
CA SER A 43 13.78 -4.41 5.40
C SER A 43 14.03 -3.49 4.21
N ALA A 44 14.98 -2.57 4.30
CA ALA A 44 15.32 -1.67 3.21
C ALA A 44 15.84 -2.45 1.99
N ARG A 45 16.72 -3.43 2.20
CA ARG A 45 17.29 -4.28 1.15
C ARG A 45 16.23 -5.18 0.50
N LEU A 46 15.43 -5.90 1.31
CA LEU A 46 14.47 -6.87 0.80
C LEU A 46 13.24 -6.22 0.16
N PHE A 47 12.80 -5.06 0.65
CA PHE A 47 11.53 -4.51 0.16
C PHE A 47 11.71 -3.31 -0.78
N PHE A 48 12.74 -2.50 -0.62
CA PHE A 48 12.88 -1.23 -1.33
C PHE A 48 14.09 -1.12 -2.27
N SER A 49 15.07 -2.04 -2.18
CA SER A 49 16.17 -2.07 -3.13
C SER A 49 15.86 -2.95 -4.34
N ASP A 50 16.67 -2.83 -5.39
CA ASP A 50 16.61 -3.63 -6.62
C ASP A 50 17.02 -5.11 -6.42
N GLU A 51 17.69 -5.43 -5.31
CA GLU A 51 17.92 -6.82 -4.91
C GLU A 51 16.62 -7.54 -4.54
N GLY A 52 15.67 -6.81 -3.92
CA GLY A 52 14.39 -7.32 -3.44
C GLY A 52 13.20 -6.94 -4.30
N LEU A 53 12.10 -6.52 -3.65
CA LEU A 53 10.85 -6.14 -4.32
C LEU A 53 10.95 -4.84 -5.12
N ASN A 54 11.94 -4.02 -4.86
CA ASN A 54 12.13 -2.73 -5.52
C ASN A 54 10.91 -1.79 -5.40
N LEU A 55 10.26 -1.79 -4.21
CA LEU A 55 9.17 -0.87 -3.92
C LEU A 55 9.70 0.57 -3.83
N ASN A 56 8.87 1.52 -4.20
CA ASN A 56 9.25 2.94 -4.17
C ASN A 56 8.30 3.80 -3.33
N ILE A 57 7.15 3.29 -2.91
CA ILE A 57 6.14 4.04 -2.15
C ILE A 57 6.09 3.55 -0.71
N MET A 58 6.21 4.50 0.23
CA MET A 58 6.12 4.30 1.67
C MET A 58 4.95 5.11 2.22
N ARG A 59 3.94 4.46 2.82
CA ARG A 59 2.88 5.15 3.55
C ARG A 59 3.27 5.24 5.02
N TYR A 60 3.69 6.43 5.45
CA TYR A 60 4.12 6.73 6.81
C TYR A 60 2.93 7.13 7.68
N ASN A 61 2.69 6.41 8.77
CA ASN A 61 1.61 6.72 9.72
C ASN A 61 2.03 7.82 10.70
N ILE A 62 1.37 8.97 10.63
CA ILE A 62 1.44 9.97 11.70
C ILE A 62 0.54 9.51 12.83
N GLY A 63 1.10 8.91 13.88
CA GLY A 63 0.36 8.41 15.01
C GLY A 63 -0.35 9.52 15.79
N GLY A 64 -1.57 9.27 16.23
CA GLY A 64 -2.30 10.15 17.12
C GLY A 64 -1.81 10.05 18.57
N GLY A 65 -1.40 8.86 18.95
CA GLY A 65 -1.18 8.51 20.36
C GLY A 65 -2.48 8.38 21.13
N ASP A 66 -2.49 7.53 22.15
CA ASP A 66 -3.64 7.37 23.04
C ASP A 66 -3.35 7.93 24.45
N ASP A 67 -4.40 8.02 25.26
CA ASP A 67 -4.27 8.40 26.67
C ASP A 67 -3.33 7.44 27.39
N PRO A 68 -2.29 7.91 28.10
CA PRO A 68 -1.34 7.04 28.79
C PRO A 68 -1.99 6.12 29.85
N SER A 69 -3.18 6.44 30.34
CA SER A 69 -3.93 5.60 31.26
C SER A 69 -4.64 4.43 30.58
N HIS A 70 -4.74 4.44 29.25
CA HIS A 70 -5.38 3.37 28.48
C HIS A 70 -4.39 2.21 28.25
N ASN A 71 -4.91 0.99 28.29
CA ASN A 71 -4.16 -0.24 28.03
C ASN A 71 -5.03 -1.25 27.28
N HIS A 72 -5.75 -0.79 26.27
CA HIS A 72 -6.68 -1.65 25.52
C HIS A 72 -6.08 -2.28 24.28
N ILE A 73 -5.07 -1.66 23.65
CA ILE A 73 -4.43 -2.20 22.44
C ILE A 73 -3.59 -3.42 22.80
N LYS A 74 -3.95 -4.58 22.26
CA LYS A 74 -3.29 -5.88 22.53
C LYS A 74 -2.21 -6.25 21.52
N ARG A 75 -2.22 -5.65 20.34
CA ARG A 75 -1.18 -5.90 19.33
C ARG A 75 0.13 -5.23 19.75
N THR A 76 1.24 -5.90 19.47
CA THR A 76 2.59 -5.43 19.81
C THR A 76 3.08 -4.29 18.91
N ASP A 77 2.46 -4.10 17.75
CA ASP A 77 2.89 -3.19 16.68
C ASP A 77 2.06 -1.90 16.57
N SER A 78 0.76 -1.95 16.88
CA SER A 78 -0.21 -0.94 16.47
C SER A 78 -0.46 0.21 17.45
N GLU A 79 0.27 0.22 18.55
CA GLU A 79 0.23 1.32 19.51
C GLU A 79 1.22 2.43 19.07
N MET A 80 0.72 3.35 18.26
CA MET A 80 1.56 4.41 17.71
C MET A 80 1.72 5.57 18.70
N PRO A 81 2.93 6.14 18.80
CA PRO A 81 3.14 7.30 19.68
C PRO A 81 2.52 8.57 19.07
N GLY A 82 2.01 9.45 19.94
CA GLY A 82 1.64 10.81 19.55
C GLY A 82 2.84 11.75 19.52
N TRP A 83 2.76 12.78 18.67
CA TRP A 83 3.81 13.78 18.50
C TRP A 83 3.75 14.93 19.51
N TRP A 84 2.71 14.99 20.32
CA TRP A 84 2.61 15.88 21.48
C TRP A 84 2.38 15.04 22.73
N LYS A 85 3.10 15.36 23.78
CA LYS A 85 2.94 14.75 25.11
C LYS A 85 2.43 15.80 26.08
N TYR A 86 1.56 15.37 27.00
CA TYR A 86 1.13 16.23 28.12
C TYR A 86 2.29 16.43 29.07
N ASP A 87 2.57 17.67 29.36
CA ASP A 87 3.57 18.11 30.35
C ASP A 87 2.85 18.47 31.65
N GLU A 88 3.14 17.75 32.73
CA GLU A 88 2.49 17.92 34.03
C GLU A 88 2.88 19.25 34.72
N GLU A 89 4.07 19.79 34.44
CA GLU A 89 4.56 21.03 35.02
C GLU A 89 3.86 22.22 34.37
N THR A 90 3.84 22.29 33.07
CA THR A 90 3.21 23.37 32.30
C THR A 90 1.71 23.19 32.14
N ARG A 91 1.18 21.95 32.30
CA ARG A 91 -0.20 21.54 32.03
C ARG A 91 -0.63 21.77 30.57
N GLU A 92 0.31 21.65 29.67
CA GLU A 92 0.08 21.82 28.22
C GLU A 92 0.56 20.60 27.43
N PHE A 93 0.07 20.46 26.20
CA PHE A 93 0.60 19.50 25.26
C PHE A 93 1.81 20.09 24.52
N VAL A 94 2.99 19.50 24.71
CA VAL A 94 4.26 19.95 24.16
C VAL A 94 4.70 19.03 23.04
N PHE A 95 5.18 19.61 21.93
CA PHE A 95 5.72 18.86 20.80
C PHE A 95 6.96 18.06 21.21
N ASN A 96 6.97 16.76 20.85
CA ASN A 96 8.06 15.85 21.12
C ASN A 96 8.66 15.29 19.83
N GLY A 97 9.73 15.89 19.36
CA GLY A 97 10.44 15.45 18.16
C GLY A 97 11.21 14.11 18.31
N ASP A 98 11.36 13.63 19.55
CA ASP A 98 12.01 12.34 19.83
C ASP A 98 11.08 11.13 19.76
N THR A 99 9.84 11.34 19.35
CA THR A 99 8.85 10.28 19.19
C THR A 99 9.05 9.49 17.89
N ASP A 100 8.42 8.32 17.79
CA ASP A 100 8.32 7.47 16.57
C ASP A 100 9.66 7.09 15.91
N LYS A 101 10.71 6.95 16.69
CA LYS A 101 12.07 6.66 16.19
C LYS A 101 12.15 5.38 15.36
N ASN A 102 11.38 4.36 15.71
CA ASN A 102 11.40 3.06 15.02
C ASN A 102 10.85 3.17 13.59
N GLN A 103 9.67 3.73 13.42
CA GLN A 103 9.08 3.89 12.10
C GLN A 103 9.91 4.85 11.23
N LEU A 104 10.42 5.93 11.82
CA LEU A 104 11.32 6.88 11.15
C LEU A 104 12.61 6.21 10.68
N ALA A 105 13.22 5.34 11.48
CA ALA A 105 14.44 4.62 11.10
C ALA A 105 14.20 3.75 9.86
N VAL A 106 13.10 2.99 9.84
CA VAL A 106 12.71 2.15 8.69
C VAL A 106 12.39 3.01 7.47
N MET A 107 11.61 4.09 7.63
CA MET A 107 11.28 5.01 6.54
C MET A 107 12.54 5.62 5.90
N CYS A 108 13.47 6.11 6.69
CA CYS A 108 14.72 6.71 6.19
C CYS A 108 15.58 5.69 5.43
N ALA A 109 15.69 4.46 5.94
CA ALA A 109 16.42 3.39 5.28
C ALA A 109 15.75 2.97 3.96
N ALA A 110 14.42 2.83 3.95
CA ALA A 110 13.61 2.54 2.79
C ALA A 110 13.70 3.65 1.72
N TYR A 111 13.58 4.91 2.14
CA TYR A 111 13.71 6.08 1.26
C TYR A 111 15.06 6.12 0.55
N LYS A 112 16.13 5.85 1.29
CA LYS A 112 17.48 5.77 0.72
C LYS A 112 17.61 4.60 -0.26
N ALA A 113 17.05 3.44 0.04
CA ALA A 113 17.11 2.26 -0.82
C ALA A 113 16.31 2.43 -2.11
N ALA A 114 15.12 3.04 -2.05
CA ALA A 114 14.28 3.34 -3.22
C ALA A 114 14.86 4.46 -4.11
N GLY A 115 15.77 5.28 -3.59
CA GLY A 115 16.53 6.26 -4.36
C GLY A 115 15.66 7.34 -5.00
N LYS A 116 15.93 7.66 -6.27
CA LYS A 116 15.26 8.76 -7.01
C LYS A 116 13.74 8.56 -7.16
N ASP A 117 13.27 7.35 -7.17
CA ASP A 117 11.86 7.01 -7.35
C ASP A 117 11.08 7.04 -6.03
N ALA A 118 11.76 7.25 -4.89
CA ALA A 118 11.15 7.24 -3.57
C ALA A 118 9.97 8.21 -3.46
N TYR A 119 8.87 7.69 -2.93
CA TYR A 119 7.64 8.43 -2.70
C TYR A 119 7.16 8.18 -1.27
N VAL A 120 7.09 9.22 -0.44
CA VAL A 120 6.50 9.13 0.89
C VAL A 120 5.12 9.79 0.87
N GLU A 121 4.10 8.99 1.21
CA GLU A 121 2.79 9.47 1.61
C GLU A 121 2.72 9.45 3.14
N ALA A 122 2.47 10.57 3.77
CA ALA A 122 2.06 10.61 5.17
C ALA A 122 0.56 10.38 5.27
N PHE A 123 0.10 9.65 6.31
CA PHE A 123 -1.33 9.48 6.56
C PHE A 123 -1.62 9.35 8.05
N SER A 124 -2.87 9.50 8.44
CA SER A 124 -3.28 9.39 9.84
C SER A 124 -4.46 8.45 9.99
N ASN A 125 -4.32 7.47 10.90
CA ASN A 125 -5.42 6.59 11.30
C ASN A 125 -6.39 7.28 12.27
N SER A 126 -5.87 8.13 13.15
CA SER A 126 -6.67 8.84 14.15
C SER A 126 -6.02 10.16 14.55
N PRO A 127 -6.83 11.18 14.87
CA PRO A 127 -6.35 12.34 15.64
C PRO A 127 -5.83 11.89 17.02
N PRO A 128 -5.00 12.69 17.69
CA PRO A 128 -4.65 12.51 19.08
C PRO A 128 -5.89 12.37 19.97
N TYR A 129 -5.83 11.49 20.99
CA TYR A 129 -6.96 11.17 21.85
C TYR A 129 -7.64 12.41 22.44
N TYR A 130 -6.90 13.45 22.83
CA TYR A 130 -7.43 14.68 23.39
C TYR A 130 -8.22 15.54 22.39
N MET A 131 -8.06 15.30 21.08
CA MET A 131 -8.85 15.92 20.01
C MET A 131 -10.12 15.14 19.68
N THR A 132 -10.27 13.92 20.22
CA THR A 132 -11.40 13.04 19.93
C THR A 132 -12.55 13.25 20.90
N VAL A 133 -13.77 12.93 20.46
CA VAL A 133 -14.99 13.01 21.30
C VAL A 133 -14.95 11.98 22.42
N SER A 134 -14.45 10.79 22.13
CA SER A 134 -14.39 9.67 23.09
C SER A 134 -13.24 9.81 24.09
N GLY A 135 -12.22 10.62 23.82
CA GLY A 135 -10.96 10.62 24.55
C GLY A 135 -10.07 9.41 24.23
N CYS A 136 -10.35 8.69 23.15
CA CYS A 136 -9.65 7.47 22.77
C CYS A 136 -9.27 7.51 21.26
N SER A 137 -8.06 7.06 20.92
CA SER A 137 -7.58 7.05 19.53
C SER A 137 -8.12 5.91 18.70
N SER A 138 -8.72 4.86 19.28
CA SER A 138 -9.22 3.70 18.52
C SER A 138 -10.62 3.89 17.93
N GLY A 139 -11.31 4.97 18.26
CA GLY A 139 -12.64 5.27 17.74
C GLY A 139 -13.60 5.89 18.74
N ASN A 140 -14.90 5.89 18.44
CA ASN A 140 -15.94 6.44 19.29
C ASN A 140 -16.75 5.32 19.97
N LYS A 141 -17.47 5.66 21.05
CA LYS A 141 -18.43 4.76 21.70
C LYS A 141 -19.48 4.23 20.70
N SER A 142 -19.96 5.10 19.84
CA SER A 142 -20.75 4.72 18.66
C SER A 142 -19.88 4.85 17.40
N PRO A 143 -19.60 3.76 16.67
CA PRO A 143 -18.67 3.75 15.55
C PRO A 143 -19.20 4.46 14.29
N VAL A 144 -20.44 4.92 14.30
CA VAL A 144 -21.07 5.68 13.20
C VAL A 144 -21.18 7.18 13.51
N VAL A 145 -20.58 7.63 14.60
CA VAL A 145 -20.56 9.03 15.02
C VAL A 145 -19.16 9.58 14.93
N ASN A 146 -19.01 10.81 14.43
CA ASN A 146 -17.73 11.49 14.31
C ASN A 146 -16.95 11.45 15.62
N ASN A 147 -15.72 11.00 15.56
CA ASN A 147 -14.84 10.99 16.74
C ASN A 147 -13.94 12.23 16.82
N LEU A 148 -13.60 12.87 15.70
CA LEU A 148 -12.93 14.16 15.72
C LEU A 148 -13.90 15.26 16.18
N LYS A 149 -13.55 16.01 17.24
CA LYS A 149 -14.32 17.18 17.70
C LYS A 149 -14.31 18.26 16.62
N LYS A 150 -15.45 18.89 16.34
CA LYS A 150 -15.54 19.98 15.33
C LYS A 150 -14.57 21.13 15.61
N SER A 151 -14.40 21.49 16.89
CA SER A 151 -13.44 22.52 17.32
C SER A 151 -11.98 22.12 17.13
N GLN A 152 -11.71 20.86 16.90
CA GLN A 152 -10.35 20.31 16.74
C GLN A 152 -9.97 20.04 15.29
N ILE A 153 -10.81 20.36 14.29
CA ILE A 153 -10.50 20.14 12.87
C ILE A 153 -9.25 20.96 12.47
N THR A 154 -9.23 22.26 12.75
CA THR A 154 -8.07 23.11 12.45
C THR A 154 -6.81 22.75 13.26
N PRO A 155 -6.89 22.51 14.59
CA PRO A 155 -5.75 21.99 15.36
C PRO A 155 -5.22 20.65 14.82
N PHE A 156 -6.08 19.73 14.41
CA PHE A 156 -5.65 18.45 13.83
C PHE A 156 -4.92 18.64 12.48
N ALA A 157 -5.43 19.51 11.62
CA ALA A 157 -4.75 19.85 10.37
C ALA A 157 -3.36 20.47 10.63
N GLN A 158 -3.23 21.33 11.64
CA GLN A 158 -1.97 21.91 12.06
C GLN A 158 -1.02 20.86 12.66
N TYR A 159 -1.55 19.89 13.41
CA TYR A 159 -0.80 18.73 13.91
C TYR A 159 -0.13 17.99 12.75
N LEU A 160 -0.90 17.57 11.75
CA LEU A 160 -0.40 16.84 10.59
C LEU A 160 0.66 17.64 9.81
N ALA A 161 0.37 18.90 9.51
CA ALA A 161 1.31 19.77 8.79
C ALA A 161 2.60 20.04 9.58
N THR A 162 2.52 20.11 10.92
CA THR A 162 3.71 20.29 11.78
C THR A 162 4.61 19.05 11.72
N VAL A 163 4.02 17.87 11.83
CA VAL A 163 4.78 16.61 11.74
C VAL A 163 5.44 16.47 10.38
N CYS A 164 4.71 16.73 9.28
CA CYS A 164 5.29 16.71 7.94
C CYS A 164 6.49 17.66 7.81
N GLY A 165 6.33 18.89 8.27
CA GLY A 165 7.43 19.89 8.24
C GLY A 165 8.60 19.49 9.12
N TYR A 166 8.36 18.91 10.29
CA TYR A 166 9.41 18.41 11.18
C TYR A 166 10.20 17.28 10.52
N ILE A 167 9.52 16.30 9.92
CA ILE A 167 10.17 15.18 9.23
C ILE A 167 11.05 15.69 8.10
N GLU A 168 10.54 16.59 7.24
CA GLU A 168 11.34 17.13 6.13
C GLU A 168 12.54 17.95 6.57
N ASN A 169 12.44 18.65 7.69
CA ASN A 169 13.52 19.50 8.22
C ASN A 169 14.61 18.73 8.97
N ASN A 170 14.27 17.57 9.54
CA ASN A 170 15.20 16.82 10.42
C ASN A 170 15.70 15.51 9.82
N TYR A 171 15.01 15.00 8.78
CA TYR A 171 15.37 13.78 8.09
C TYR A 171 15.50 14.07 6.59
N SER A 172 16.44 13.47 5.92
CA SER A 172 16.66 13.66 4.46
C SER A 172 15.57 12.98 3.63
N VAL A 173 14.31 13.26 3.92
CA VAL A 173 13.11 12.67 3.32
C VAL A 173 12.20 13.78 2.79
N LYS A 174 11.56 13.57 1.65
CA LYS A 174 10.53 14.45 1.10
C LYS A 174 9.18 13.76 1.11
N ILE A 175 8.21 14.38 1.78
CA ILE A 175 6.81 13.93 1.80
C ILE A 175 6.13 14.49 0.55
N LYS A 176 5.55 13.63 -0.27
CA LYS A 176 4.91 14.03 -1.52
C LYS A 176 3.39 14.15 -1.41
N SER A 177 2.78 13.43 -0.48
CA SER A 177 1.33 13.51 -0.25
C SER A 177 0.95 13.27 1.21
N LEU A 178 -0.26 13.71 1.57
CA LEU A 178 -0.83 13.57 2.91
C LEU A 178 -2.31 13.14 2.82
N ALA A 179 -2.62 11.99 3.40
CA ALA A 179 -3.98 11.51 3.66
C ALA A 179 -4.34 11.82 5.13
N ALA A 180 -5.17 12.83 5.34
CA ALA A 180 -5.54 13.27 6.70
C ALA A 180 -6.49 12.31 7.42
N MET A 181 -7.03 11.33 6.73
CA MET A 181 -8.00 10.35 7.23
C MET A 181 -7.69 8.99 6.63
N ASN A 182 -8.03 7.92 7.35
CA ASN A 182 -7.97 6.53 6.90
C ASN A 182 -9.29 5.85 7.23
N GLU A 183 -9.95 5.25 6.22
CA GLU A 183 -11.23 4.56 6.32
C GLU A 183 -12.29 5.32 7.14
N PRO A 184 -12.48 6.62 6.88
CA PRO A 184 -13.24 7.48 7.79
C PRO A 184 -14.74 7.17 7.84
N PHE A 185 -15.34 6.55 6.81
CA PHE A 185 -16.78 6.25 6.77
C PHE A 185 -17.10 4.78 7.10
N THR A 186 -16.24 4.11 7.80
CA THR A 186 -16.52 2.76 8.30
C THR A 186 -17.32 2.79 9.61
N ASN A 187 -17.91 1.66 9.98
CA ASN A 187 -18.73 1.48 11.16
C ASN A 187 -18.08 0.58 12.23
N TYR A 188 -16.78 0.43 12.23
CA TYR A 188 -16.07 -0.45 13.15
C TYR A 188 -15.04 0.26 14.05
N TRP A 189 -14.81 1.57 13.88
CA TRP A 189 -13.93 2.33 14.78
C TRP A 189 -14.59 2.57 16.14
N ARG A 190 -14.35 1.65 17.08
CA ARG A 190 -14.90 1.68 18.43
C ARG A 190 -13.85 2.10 19.44
N ALA A 191 -14.26 2.97 20.38
CA ALA A 191 -13.43 3.30 21.53
C ALA A 191 -13.05 2.04 22.30
N TYR A 192 -11.81 2.01 22.75
CA TYR A 192 -11.20 0.91 23.49
C TYR A 192 -11.11 -0.40 22.69
N SER A 193 -11.07 -0.31 21.35
CA SER A 193 -10.77 -1.47 20.50
C SER A 193 -9.37 -1.98 20.80
N GLU A 194 -9.21 -3.31 20.85
CA GLU A 194 -7.93 -3.97 21.12
C GLU A 194 -6.98 -3.98 19.91
N LYS A 195 -7.43 -3.49 18.74
CA LYS A 195 -6.72 -3.67 17.49
C LYS A 195 -5.78 -2.51 17.14
N GLN A 196 -6.28 -1.27 17.08
CA GLN A 196 -5.57 -0.17 16.43
C GLN A 196 -6.24 1.19 16.64
N GLU A 197 -5.53 2.25 16.24
CA GLU A 197 -6.09 3.57 16.01
C GLU A 197 -7.13 3.57 14.89
N GLY A 198 -8.12 4.45 14.97
CA GLY A 198 -9.12 4.67 13.94
C GLY A 198 -10.10 5.78 14.31
N CYS A 199 -10.66 6.46 13.33
CA CYS A 199 -11.53 7.60 13.56
C CYS A 199 -12.64 7.68 12.52
N HIS A 200 -13.90 7.59 12.98
CA HIS A 200 -15.03 7.88 12.09
C HIS A 200 -15.13 9.38 11.82
N VAL A 201 -15.17 9.74 10.54
CA VAL A 201 -15.42 11.10 10.01
C VAL A 201 -16.46 10.98 8.91
N SER A 202 -17.67 11.47 9.18
CA SER A 202 -18.79 11.33 8.25
C SER A 202 -18.56 12.04 6.90
N PRO A 203 -18.98 11.47 5.78
CA PRO A 203 -18.93 12.11 4.47
C PRO A 203 -19.64 13.46 4.43
N GLY A 204 -19.33 14.25 3.43
CA GLY A 204 -19.90 15.58 3.26
C GLY A 204 -19.15 16.61 4.10
N LYS A 205 -19.88 17.38 4.93
CA LYS A 205 -19.35 18.56 5.63
C LYS A 205 -18.10 18.26 6.49
N MET A 206 -18.10 17.13 7.23
CA MET A 206 -16.98 16.81 8.12
C MET A 206 -15.72 16.50 7.33
N GLN A 207 -15.75 15.55 6.39
CA GLN A 207 -14.60 15.22 5.55
C GLN A 207 -14.14 16.44 4.74
N SER A 208 -15.06 17.23 4.17
CA SER A 208 -14.74 18.46 3.44
C SER A 208 -13.95 19.45 4.31
N SER A 209 -14.41 19.66 5.55
CA SER A 209 -13.74 20.58 6.47
C SER A 209 -12.32 20.11 6.82
N VAL A 210 -12.13 18.80 7.06
CA VAL A 210 -10.80 18.24 7.34
C VAL A 210 -9.85 18.46 6.17
N LEU A 211 -10.28 18.19 4.94
CA LEU A 211 -9.45 18.35 3.74
C LEU A 211 -9.08 19.82 3.49
N ILE A 212 -10.06 20.73 3.59
CA ILE A 212 -9.82 22.17 3.40
C ILE A 212 -8.84 22.71 4.43
N GLU A 213 -9.03 22.38 5.72
CA GLU A 213 -8.15 22.83 6.79
C GLU A 213 -6.75 22.22 6.68
N THR A 214 -6.63 20.96 6.23
CA THR A 214 -5.32 20.32 5.95
C THR A 214 -4.58 21.08 4.86
N ALA A 215 -5.23 21.43 3.75
CA ALA A 215 -4.61 22.21 2.70
C ALA A 215 -4.20 23.62 3.17
N LYS A 216 -5.00 24.27 4.04
CA LYS A 216 -4.65 25.56 4.65
C LYS A 216 -3.44 25.44 5.57
N ALA A 217 -3.38 24.41 6.41
CA ALA A 217 -2.28 24.17 7.34
C ALA A 217 -0.96 23.90 6.61
N LEU A 218 -0.98 23.09 5.54
CA LEU A 218 0.19 22.87 4.68
C LEU A 218 0.68 24.19 4.05
N ARG A 219 -0.22 24.99 3.50
CA ARG A 219 0.13 26.30 2.92
C ARG A 219 0.74 27.24 3.96
N ALA A 220 0.16 27.33 5.15
CA ALA A 220 0.66 28.17 6.23
C ALA A 220 2.10 27.80 6.66
N LYS A 221 2.47 26.52 6.51
CA LYS A 221 3.82 26.01 6.79
C LYS A 221 4.74 25.98 5.57
N LYS A 222 4.33 26.54 4.44
CA LYS A 222 5.10 26.53 3.16
C LYS A 222 5.38 25.13 2.61
N LEU A 223 4.47 24.18 2.87
CA LEU A 223 4.51 22.80 2.40
C LEU A 223 3.55 22.57 1.22
N ASN A 224 3.46 23.54 0.30
CA ASN A 224 2.53 23.52 -0.85
C ASN A 224 2.81 22.38 -1.84
N HIS A 225 4.00 21.79 -1.79
CA HIS A 225 4.38 20.65 -2.60
C HIS A 225 3.74 19.33 -2.14
N ILE A 226 3.21 19.29 -0.91
CA ILE A 226 2.54 18.10 -0.39
C ILE A 226 1.11 18.06 -0.91
N THR A 227 0.80 17.05 -1.69
CA THR A 227 -0.54 16.81 -2.26
C THR A 227 -1.50 16.31 -1.20
N VAL A 228 -2.64 16.97 -1.01
CA VAL A 228 -3.72 16.45 -0.16
C VAL A 228 -4.44 15.33 -0.89
N THR A 229 -4.63 14.18 -0.23
CA THR A 229 -5.34 13.03 -0.82
C THR A 229 -6.64 12.72 -0.07
N ALA A 230 -7.60 12.10 -0.76
CA ALA A 230 -8.93 11.81 -0.23
C ALA A 230 -9.58 10.58 -0.91
N THR A 231 -10.49 9.91 -0.26
CA THR A 231 -10.83 10.00 1.17
C THR A 231 -10.29 8.77 1.91
N ASP A 232 -9.66 7.86 1.18
CA ASP A 232 -8.99 6.66 1.69
C ASP A 232 -9.97 5.67 2.35
N GLU A 233 -11.10 5.44 1.67
CA GLU A 233 -12.17 4.57 2.18
C GLU A 233 -11.90 3.09 1.91
N THR A 234 -12.38 2.22 2.78
CA THR A 234 -12.20 0.75 2.79
C THR A 234 -12.45 0.06 1.46
N ASN A 235 -13.31 0.63 0.62
CA ASN A 235 -13.66 0.05 -0.68
C ASN A 235 -14.16 1.11 -1.67
N THR A 236 -14.11 0.76 -2.94
CA THR A 236 -14.46 1.65 -4.06
C THR A 236 -15.88 2.20 -4.04
N SER A 237 -16.83 1.50 -3.43
CA SER A 237 -18.24 1.97 -3.34
C SER A 237 -18.39 3.06 -2.28
N LEU A 238 -17.79 2.87 -1.10
CA LEU A 238 -17.75 3.90 -0.05
C LEU A 238 -16.93 5.09 -0.52
N GLN A 239 -15.81 4.85 -1.21
CA GLN A 239 -14.99 5.91 -1.80
C GLN A 239 -15.78 6.77 -2.77
N LEU A 240 -16.51 6.16 -3.70
CA LEU A 240 -17.34 6.91 -4.65
C LEU A 240 -18.44 7.70 -3.94
N PHE A 241 -19.07 7.12 -2.90
CA PHE A 241 -20.06 7.80 -2.10
C PHE A 241 -19.46 9.01 -1.38
N ALA A 242 -18.33 8.84 -0.72
CA ALA A 242 -17.63 9.91 -0.01
C ALA A 242 -17.27 11.07 -0.97
N LEU A 243 -16.64 10.76 -2.11
CA LEU A 243 -16.26 11.76 -3.12
C LEU A 243 -17.44 12.58 -3.64
N LYS A 244 -18.59 11.94 -3.90
CA LYS A 244 -19.80 12.62 -4.38
C LYS A 244 -20.44 13.54 -3.34
N ASN A 245 -20.11 13.37 -2.07
CA ASN A 245 -20.60 14.20 -0.96
C ASN A 245 -19.60 15.27 -0.53
N LEU A 246 -18.39 15.32 -1.07
CA LEU A 246 -17.46 16.44 -0.84
C LEU A 246 -18.02 17.74 -1.42
N SER A 247 -17.76 18.85 -0.73
CA SER A 247 -18.01 20.19 -1.31
C SER A 247 -17.06 20.44 -2.49
N GLU A 248 -17.42 21.38 -3.36
CA GLU A 248 -16.56 21.78 -4.48
C GLU A 248 -15.20 22.28 -3.96
N ASP A 249 -15.18 23.15 -2.97
CA ASP A 249 -13.94 23.67 -2.37
C ASP A 249 -13.04 22.52 -1.82
N ALA A 250 -13.65 21.47 -1.24
CA ALA A 250 -12.88 20.31 -0.79
C ALA A 250 -12.34 19.49 -1.96
N MET A 251 -13.15 19.29 -3.00
CA MET A 251 -12.69 18.59 -4.20
C MET A 251 -11.56 19.37 -4.91
N ASP A 252 -11.58 20.69 -4.88
CA ASP A 252 -10.55 21.53 -5.49
C ASP A 252 -9.19 21.37 -4.81
N VAL A 253 -9.15 21.27 -3.48
CA VAL A 253 -7.91 21.07 -2.74
C VAL A 253 -7.38 19.63 -2.79
N VAL A 254 -8.21 18.66 -3.16
CA VAL A 254 -7.77 17.26 -3.36
C VAL A 254 -6.96 17.17 -4.65
N GLY A 255 -5.71 16.78 -4.55
CA GLY A 255 -4.83 16.54 -5.71
C GLY A 255 -4.89 15.11 -6.23
N ARG A 256 -5.21 14.14 -5.37
CA ARG A 256 -5.32 12.71 -5.74
C ARG A 256 -6.39 12.01 -4.94
N VAL A 257 -7.10 11.08 -5.58
CA VAL A 257 -8.01 10.15 -4.92
C VAL A 257 -7.21 8.94 -4.43
N SER A 258 -7.44 8.52 -3.19
CA SER A 258 -6.91 7.28 -2.62
C SER A 258 -8.08 6.39 -2.19
N THR A 259 -8.03 5.10 -2.54
CA THR A 259 -9.08 4.12 -2.21
C THR A 259 -8.50 2.77 -1.86
N HIS A 260 -9.12 2.08 -0.90
CA HIS A 260 -8.80 0.69 -0.63
C HIS A 260 -9.69 -0.25 -1.46
N THR A 261 -9.27 -1.51 -1.55
CA THR A 261 -10.00 -2.55 -2.28
C THR A 261 -10.17 -3.83 -1.47
N TYR A 262 -10.53 -3.71 -0.19
CA TYR A 262 -10.86 -4.85 0.67
C TYR A 262 -12.13 -5.61 0.22
N LYS A 263 -12.90 -5.01 -0.66
CA LYS A 263 -13.99 -5.67 -1.41
C LYS A 263 -13.66 -5.62 -2.90
N LYS A 264 -14.36 -6.44 -3.68
CA LYS A 264 -14.25 -6.42 -5.14
C LYS A 264 -14.36 -4.99 -5.67
N ALA A 265 -13.37 -4.59 -6.46
CA ALA A 265 -13.30 -3.25 -7.02
C ALA A 265 -14.41 -3.00 -8.07
N THR A 266 -14.83 -1.74 -8.21
CA THR A 266 -15.73 -1.30 -9.27
C THR A 266 -15.09 -0.18 -10.10
N PRO A 267 -15.30 -0.12 -11.43
CA PRO A 267 -14.63 0.87 -12.28
C PRO A 267 -15.10 2.31 -12.05
N LYS A 268 -16.31 2.47 -11.47
CA LYS A 268 -16.97 3.78 -11.31
C LYS A 268 -16.16 4.81 -10.54
N VAL A 269 -15.34 4.38 -9.57
CA VAL A 269 -14.49 5.31 -8.81
C VAL A 269 -13.36 5.86 -9.66
N GLY A 270 -12.70 5.03 -10.48
CA GLY A 270 -11.68 5.46 -11.42
C GLY A 270 -12.24 6.36 -12.51
N GLU A 271 -13.41 6.04 -13.04
CA GLU A 271 -14.15 6.87 -14.02
C GLU A 271 -14.47 8.25 -13.43
N TYR A 272 -15.02 8.28 -12.20
CA TYR A 272 -15.38 9.52 -11.52
C TYR A 272 -14.13 10.38 -11.23
N SER A 273 -13.03 9.77 -10.78
CA SER A 273 -11.78 10.48 -10.52
C SER A 273 -11.25 11.13 -11.79
N ARG A 274 -11.23 10.41 -12.91
CA ARG A 274 -10.81 10.96 -14.21
C ARG A 274 -11.75 12.08 -14.71
N LEU A 275 -13.06 11.91 -14.52
CA LEU A 275 -14.05 12.95 -14.85
C LEU A 275 -13.80 14.25 -14.08
N LYS A 276 -13.33 14.14 -12.82
CA LYS A 276 -12.95 15.28 -11.99
C LYS A 276 -11.51 15.76 -12.21
N GLY A 277 -10.80 15.21 -13.20
CA GLY A 277 -9.39 15.55 -13.48
C GLY A 277 -8.43 15.12 -12.36
N LYS A 278 -8.79 14.13 -11.55
CA LYS A 278 -7.98 13.67 -10.42
C LYS A 278 -7.29 12.35 -10.75
N ASN A 279 -6.04 12.22 -10.30
CA ASN A 279 -5.33 10.95 -10.24
C ASN A 279 -5.97 10.01 -9.20
N ILE A 280 -5.75 8.70 -9.30
CA ILE A 280 -6.24 7.73 -8.33
C ILE A 280 -5.17 6.68 -8.02
N TRP A 281 -5.01 6.37 -6.72
CA TRP A 281 -4.24 5.23 -6.22
C TRP A 281 -5.16 4.16 -5.64
N MET A 282 -4.78 2.92 -5.80
CA MET A 282 -5.16 1.85 -4.89
C MET A 282 -4.17 1.90 -3.72
N SER A 283 -4.59 2.56 -2.63
CA SER A 283 -3.70 2.98 -1.55
C SER A 283 -3.55 1.94 -0.45
N GLU A 284 -4.43 0.92 -0.42
CA GLU A 284 -4.35 -0.11 0.60
C GLU A 284 -5.21 -1.33 0.25
N THR A 285 -4.63 -2.52 0.32
CA THR A 285 -5.34 -3.80 0.42
C THR A 285 -4.38 -4.92 0.82
N ASP A 286 -4.90 -5.94 1.47
CA ASP A 286 -4.34 -7.27 1.66
C ASP A 286 -5.45 -8.17 2.22
N TRP A 287 -5.23 -9.48 2.31
CA TRP A 287 -6.14 -10.42 2.97
C TRP A 287 -5.46 -11.75 3.27
N SER A 288 -5.95 -12.45 4.31
CA SER A 288 -5.54 -13.81 4.60
C SER A 288 -6.38 -14.80 3.80
N SER A 289 -6.09 -14.92 2.51
CA SER A 289 -6.86 -15.77 1.59
C SER A 289 -5.94 -16.56 0.67
N THR A 290 -6.51 -17.59 0.06
CA THR A 290 -5.88 -18.43 -0.96
C THR A 290 -6.72 -18.44 -2.23
N SER A 291 -6.09 -18.72 -3.36
CA SER A 291 -6.72 -18.87 -4.68
C SER A 291 -5.98 -19.92 -5.48
N GLY A 292 -6.57 -20.36 -6.57
CA GLY A 292 -6.02 -21.44 -7.40
C GLY A 292 -6.69 -22.79 -7.15
N GLU A 293 -6.37 -23.79 -7.97
CA GLU A 293 -7.00 -25.12 -7.95
C GLU A 293 -6.20 -26.16 -7.16
N THR A 294 -4.99 -25.83 -6.75
CA THR A 294 -4.16 -26.72 -5.93
C THR A 294 -3.79 -26.05 -4.62
N ASP A 295 -3.73 -26.83 -3.56
CA ASP A 295 -3.22 -26.41 -2.28
C ASP A 295 -1.71 -26.19 -2.33
N GLY A 296 -1.15 -25.55 -1.32
CA GLY A 296 0.26 -25.28 -1.18
C GLY A 296 0.57 -23.78 -1.06
N GLU A 297 1.84 -23.47 -0.91
CA GLU A 297 2.33 -22.12 -0.63
C GLU A 297 2.04 -21.10 -1.77
N MET A 298 1.73 -21.60 -2.98
CA MET A 298 1.29 -20.75 -4.08
C MET A 298 -0.16 -20.27 -3.95
N GLY A 299 -0.99 -20.86 -3.11
CA GLY A 299 -2.38 -20.42 -2.92
C GLY A 299 -2.50 -18.94 -2.52
N PRO A 300 -1.86 -18.49 -1.43
CA PRO A 300 -1.79 -17.07 -1.07
C PRO A 300 -1.12 -16.18 -2.12
N ALA A 301 -0.10 -16.68 -2.80
CA ALA A 301 0.64 -15.98 -3.86
C ALA A 301 -0.23 -15.73 -5.11
N ILE A 302 -1.02 -16.72 -5.52
CA ILE A 302 -2.00 -16.61 -6.62
C ILE A 302 -3.08 -15.59 -6.24
N TRP A 303 -3.63 -15.69 -5.01
CA TRP A 303 -4.62 -14.72 -4.55
C TRP A 303 -4.13 -13.28 -4.66
N LEU A 304 -2.93 -12.98 -4.16
CA LEU A 304 -2.35 -11.64 -4.24
C LEU A 304 -2.20 -11.18 -5.69
N SER A 305 -1.72 -12.07 -6.56
CA SER A 305 -1.49 -11.76 -7.97
C SER A 305 -2.80 -11.49 -8.72
N GLU A 306 -3.84 -12.27 -8.47
CA GLU A 306 -5.18 -12.03 -9.05
C GLU A 306 -5.78 -10.73 -8.52
N LYS A 307 -5.58 -10.40 -7.23
CA LYS A 307 -6.02 -9.15 -6.63
C LYS A 307 -5.34 -7.93 -7.28
N ILE A 308 -4.03 -7.99 -7.48
CA ILE A 308 -3.29 -6.93 -8.18
C ILE A 308 -3.84 -6.73 -9.59
N ILE A 309 -4.00 -7.81 -10.36
CA ILE A 309 -4.49 -7.75 -11.74
C ILE A 309 -5.93 -7.20 -11.78
N GLU A 310 -6.81 -7.66 -10.87
CA GLU A 310 -8.17 -7.14 -10.75
C GLU A 310 -8.18 -5.63 -10.55
N ASP A 311 -7.44 -5.13 -9.57
CA ASP A 311 -7.39 -3.71 -9.25
C ASP A 311 -6.86 -2.87 -10.42
N LEU A 312 -5.73 -3.30 -11.01
CA LEU A 312 -5.11 -2.59 -12.13
C LEU A 312 -6.03 -2.52 -13.35
N ASN A 313 -6.72 -3.62 -13.68
CA ASN A 313 -7.64 -3.66 -14.82
C ASN A 313 -8.99 -2.94 -14.53
N THR A 314 -9.45 -2.88 -13.27
CA THR A 314 -10.78 -2.38 -12.92
C THR A 314 -10.79 -0.88 -12.66
N ILE A 315 -9.92 -0.40 -11.77
CA ILE A 315 -9.90 1.02 -11.39
C ILE A 315 -8.85 1.82 -12.12
N SER A 316 -7.90 1.15 -12.77
CA SER A 316 -6.79 1.79 -13.50
C SER A 316 -6.01 2.78 -12.63
N PRO A 317 -5.49 2.36 -11.47
CA PRO A 317 -4.78 3.25 -10.57
C PRO A 317 -3.38 3.54 -11.11
N SER A 318 -2.82 4.70 -10.76
CA SER A 318 -1.41 5.00 -11.07
C SER A 318 -0.41 4.43 -10.07
N ALA A 319 -0.86 3.91 -8.93
CA ALA A 319 -0.03 3.15 -7.99
C ALA A 319 -0.85 2.10 -7.25
N TRP A 320 -0.16 1.07 -6.78
CA TRP A 320 -0.75 -0.01 -5.99
C TRP A 320 0.07 -0.24 -4.71
N VAL A 321 -0.59 -0.22 -3.56
CA VAL A 321 0.06 -0.27 -2.23
C VAL A 321 -0.55 -1.41 -1.42
N ILE A 322 0.29 -2.35 -0.98
CA ILE A 322 -0.13 -3.40 -0.04
C ILE A 322 -0.28 -2.82 1.37
N TRP A 323 -1.26 -3.31 2.15
CA TRP A 323 -1.50 -2.85 3.51
C TRP A 323 -0.23 -2.95 4.37
N GLN A 324 0.34 -4.18 4.48
CA GLN A 324 1.60 -4.41 5.19
C GLN A 324 2.45 -5.44 4.45
N ILE A 325 3.72 -5.15 4.30
CA ILE A 325 4.65 -6.12 3.73
C ILE A 325 5.02 -7.19 4.78
N VAL A 326 5.17 -6.79 6.04
CA VAL A 326 5.34 -7.66 7.20
C VAL A 326 4.12 -7.49 8.09
N ALA A 327 3.28 -8.51 8.20
CA ALA A 327 2.03 -8.41 8.95
C ALA A 327 1.98 -9.28 10.21
N SER A 328 3.01 -10.08 10.44
CA SER A 328 3.07 -10.97 11.59
C SER A 328 4.50 -11.10 12.10
N TYR A 329 4.61 -11.23 13.41
CA TYR A 329 5.89 -11.27 14.13
C TYR A 329 5.98 -12.53 14.96
N ILE A 330 7.21 -12.93 15.25
CA ILE A 330 7.55 -14.06 16.10
C ILE A 330 8.31 -13.51 17.29
N SER A 331 7.82 -13.76 18.51
CA SER A 331 8.53 -13.44 19.74
C SER A 331 8.22 -14.45 20.83
N ARG A 332 9.24 -14.82 21.60
CA ARG A 332 9.13 -15.72 22.75
C ARG A 332 9.31 -14.97 24.06
N VAL A 333 9.74 -13.71 23.94
CA VAL A 333 9.91 -12.78 25.06
C VAL A 333 8.78 -11.76 24.99
N PRO A 334 8.00 -11.60 26.07
CA PRO A 334 6.96 -10.56 26.12
C PRO A 334 7.56 -9.16 25.98
N ASP A 335 6.82 -8.26 25.37
CA ASP A 335 7.16 -6.84 25.39
C ASP A 335 6.98 -6.20 26.79
N SER A 336 7.26 -4.90 26.92
CA SER A 336 7.16 -4.17 28.18
C SER A 336 5.76 -4.17 28.80
N LYS A 337 4.72 -4.53 28.03
CA LYS A 337 3.33 -4.66 28.49
C LYS A 337 2.88 -6.12 28.66
N GLY A 338 3.79 -7.08 28.54
CA GLY A 338 3.51 -8.50 28.66
C GLY A 338 2.81 -9.12 27.46
N ARG A 339 2.83 -8.45 26.28
CA ARG A 339 2.23 -8.95 25.03
C ARG A 339 3.23 -9.81 24.27
N LEU A 340 2.74 -10.87 23.64
CA LEU A 340 3.52 -11.78 22.82
C LEU A 340 3.01 -11.74 21.37
N ASP A 341 3.92 -11.97 20.44
CA ASP A 341 3.62 -12.26 19.05
C ASP A 341 3.38 -13.78 18.86
N MET A 342 3.39 -14.25 17.63
CA MET A 342 3.26 -15.67 17.34
C MET A 342 4.48 -16.47 17.84
N PRO A 343 4.32 -17.76 18.20
CA PRO A 343 5.44 -18.59 18.64
C PRO A 343 6.35 -19.06 17.48
N GLY A 344 5.91 -18.93 16.24
CA GLY A 344 6.61 -19.39 15.05
C GLY A 344 5.92 -18.99 13.75
N ILE A 345 6.53 -19.38 12.62
CA ILE A 345 5.97 -19.15 11.28
C ILE A 345 4.66 -19.95 11.15
N PRO A 346 3.56 -19.36 10.66
CA PRO A 346 2.30 -20.08 10.45
C PRO A 346 2.41 -21.06 9.28
N ASP A 347 1.39 -21.88 9.09
CA ASP A 347 1.26 -22.72 7.90
C ASP A 347 1.10 -21.83 6.64
N LEU A 348 2.13 -21.80 5.80
CA LEU A 348 2.19 -20.97 4.60
C LEU A 348 1.29 -21.47 3.45
N THR A 349 0.67 -22.63 3.61
CA THR A 349 -0.35 -23.14 2.67
C THR A 349 -1.73 -22.53 2.91
N GLN A 350 -1.93 -21.96 4.10
CA GLN A 350 -3.15 -21.26 4.47
C GLN A 350 -3.05 -19.76 4.14
N GLY A 351 -4.17 -19.06 4.18
CA GLY A 351 -4.17 -17.61 4.01
C GLY A 351 -3.51 -16.89 5.17
N TYR A 352 -2.67 -15.88 4.87
CA TYR A 352 -2.01 -15.02 5.84
C TYR A 352 -1.89 -13.59 5.28
N TRP A 353 -1.78 -12.63 6.20
CA TRP A 353 -1.51 -11.24 5.86
C TRP A 353 -0.02 -11.01 5.62
N GLY A 354 0.30 -10.03 4.78
CA GLY A 354 1.68 -9.67 4.43
C GLY A 354 2.32 -10.62 3.45
N THR A 355 3.59 -10.39 3.19
CA THR A 355 4.42 -11.20 2.29
C THR A 355 5.65 -11.78 3.01
N ALA A 356 5.88 -11.33 4.24
CA ALA A 356 7.00 -11.71 5.08
C ALA A 356 6.62 -11.71 6.55
N PHE A 357 7.45 -12.37 7.36
CA PHE A 357 7.35 -12.48 8.82
C PHE A 357 8.65 -12.01 9.45
N ALA A 358 8.60 -11.35 10.61
CA ALA A 358 9.79 -10.94 11.33
C ALA A 358 9.94 -11.71 12.65
N ASP A 359 11.02 -12.44 12.82
CA ASP A 359 11.41 -13.01 14.12
C ASP A 359 12.14 -11.91 14.90
N ILE A 360 11.47 -11.40 15.92
CA ILE A 360 11.96 -10.27 16.71
C ILE A 360 13.12 -10.68 17.60
N ASP A 361 13.08 -11.91 18.13
CA ASP A 361 14.11 -12.42 19.04
C ASP A 361 15.42 -12.73 18.31
N LYS A 362 15.33 -13.18 17.05
CA LYS A 362 16.49 -13.51 16.22
C LYS A 362 16.93 -12.35 15.33
N GLU A 363 16.11 -11.32 15.22
CA GLU A 363 16.26 -10.23 14.26
C GLU A 363 16.41 -10.75 12.81
N GLU A 364 15.48 -11.60 12.38
CA GLU A 364 15.44 -12.23 11.05
C GLU A 364 14.11 -11.94 10.33
N ILE A 365 14.18 -11.82 9.00
CA ILE A 365 12.99 -11.70 8.14
C ILE A 365 12.86 -12.98 7.33
N TYR A 366 11.69 -13.63 7.43
CA TYR A 366 11.31 -14.81 6.67
C TYR A 366 10.37 -14.41 5.54
N LEU A 367 10.74 -14.75 4.32
CA LEU A 367 9.97 -14.48 3.11
C LEU A 367 8.97 -15.60 2.84
N SER A 368 7.91 -15.31 2.10
CA SER A 368 6.92 -16.30 1.66
C SER A 368 6.77 -16.28 0.13
N GLN A 369 6.00 -17.21 -0.44
CA GLN A 369 5.69 -17.18 -1.87
C GLN A 369 4.89 -15.94 -2.30
N LYS A 370 4.13 -15.31 -1.39
CA LYS A 370 3.52 -13.98 -1.67
C LYS A 370 4.57 -12.89 -1.95
N TYR A 371 5.73 -12.94 -1.31
CA TYR A 371 6.83 -12.02 -1.59
C TYR A 371 7.33 -12.17 -3.03
N TYR A 372 7.60 -13.39 -3.46
CA TYR A 372 8.05 -13.65 -4.83
C TYR A 372 6.97 -13.37 -5.87
N ALA A 373 5.70 -13.60 -5.51
CA ALA A 373 4.56 -13.23 -6.34
C ALA A 373 4.46 -11.71 -6.54
N PHE A 374 4.59 -10.93 -5.47
CA PHE A 374 4.57 -9.48 -5.57
C PHE A 374 5.74 -8.95 -6.42
N GLY A 375 6.91 -9.55 -6.28
CA GLY A 375 8.10 -9.20 -7.07
C GLY A 375 7.94 -9.46 -8.57
N GLN A 376 7.07 -10.38 -8.99
CA GLN A 376 6.74 -10.57 -10.42
C GLN A 376 6.11 -9.30 -11.05
N PHE A 377 5.50 -8.46 -10.25
CA PHE A 377 4.96 -7.17 -10.68
C PHE A 377 5.96 -6.04 -10.41
N SER A 378 6.36 -5.87 -9.16
CA SER A 378 7.07 -4.67 -8.71
C SER A 378 8.49 -4.53 -9.27
N ARG A 379 9.17 -5.64 -9.54
CA ARG A 379 10.51 -5.64 -10.13
C ARG A 379 10.54 -5.26 -11.61
N TYR A 380 9.45 -5.54 -12.35
CA TYR A 380 9.44 -5.46 -13.81
C TYR A 380 8.54 -4.35 -14.34
N ILE A 381 7.39 -4.07 -13.70
CA ILE A 381 6.55 -2.91 -14.01
C ILE A 381 7.03 -1.75 -13.11
N ARG A 382 7.76 -0.80 -13.69
CA ARG A 382 8.45 0.24 -12.94
C ARG A 382 7.75 1.61 -13.02
N PRO A 383 8.03 2.53 -12.09
CA PRO A 383 7.61 3.93 -12.22
C PRO A 383 7.99 4.50 -13.59
N GLY A 384 7.10 5.29 -14.19
CA GLY A 384 7.26 5.84 -15.53
C GLY A 384 6.61 5.03 -16.64
N MET A 385 6.45 3.72 -16.47
CA MET A 385 5.75 2.86 -17.45
C MET A 385 4.26 3.19 -17.54
N THR A 386 3.65 2.82 -18.66
CA THR A 386 2.21 2.94 -18.87
C THR A 386 1.57 1.55 -18.79
N LEU A 387 0.57 1.38 -17.91
CA LEU A 387 -0.20 0.14 -17.83
C LEU A 387 -1.05 -0.06 -19.09
N ILE A 388 -1.14 -1.29 -19.58
CA ILE A 388 -1.98 -1.70 -20.70
C ILE A 388 -3.03 -2.68 -20.16
N HIS A 389 -4.30 -2.28 -20.24
CA HIS A 389 -5.41 -3.15 -19.85
C HIS A 389 -5.59 -4.28 -20.85
N MET A 390 -5.78 -5.47 -20.33
CA MET A 390 -5.91 -6.67 -21.14
C MET A 390 -7.31 -7.25 -21.04
N ASN A 391 -7.77 -7.91 -22.10
CA ASN A 391 -9.03 -8.67 -22.11
C ASN A 391 -8.87 -10.02 -21.35
N SER A 392 -8.24 -9.97 -20.17
CA SER A 392 -7.91 -11.13 -19.35
C SER A 392 -7.95 -10.80 -17.86
N ASP A 393 -8.59 -11.67 -17.07
CA ASP A 393 -8.64 -11.57 -15.61
C ASP A 393 -7.35 -12.09 -14.94
N HIS A 394 -6.41 -12.64 -15.74
CA HIS A 394 -5.20 -13.30 -15.26
C HIS A 394 -3.93 -12.73 -15.91
N ALA A 395 -3.99 -11.54 -16.46
CA ALA A 395 -2.81 -10.88 -17.00
C ALA A 395 -2.97 -9.35 -16.99
N ILE A 396 -1.83 -8.68 -16.88
CA ILE A 396 -1.66 -7.23 -17.05
C ILE A 396 -0.40 -6.99 -17.87
N ALA A 397 -0.37 -5.92 -18.64
CA ALA A 397 0.85 -5.51 -19.32
C ALA A 397 1.22 -4.05 -18.95
N ALA A 398 2.48 -3.71 -19.20
CA ALA A 398 2.98 -2.35 -19.10
C ALA A 398 3.98 -2.07 -20.21
N PHE A 399 4.04 -0.83 -20.65
CA PHE A 399 4.90 -0.37 -21.72
C PHE A 399 5.71 0.84 -21.30
N ASP A 400 7.00 0.79 -21.55
CA ASP A 400 7.92 1.92 -21.36
C ASP A 400 8.09 2.64 -22.70
N LYS A 401 7.63 3.89 -22.76
CA LYS A 401 7.68 4.70 -23.98
C LYS A 401 9.09 5.14 -24.34
N GLU A 402 10.00 5.26 -23.38
CA GLU A 402 11.37 5.72 -23.61
C GLU A 402 12.24 4.61 -24.18
N THR A 403 12.14 3.40 -23.62
CA THR A 403 12.97 2.27 -24.01
C THR A 403 12.30 1.33 -25.02
N GLY A 404 10.98 1.41 -25.18
CA GLY A 404 10.19 0.47 -25.96
C GLY A 404 10.00 -0.90 -25.29
N ARG A 405 10.43 -1.03 -24.03
CA ARG A 405 10.29 -2.25 -23.24
C ARG A 405 8.82 -2.51 -22.94
N THR A 406 8.41 -3.76 -23.10
CA THR A 406 7.07 -4.22 -22.73
C THR A 406 7.17 -5.35 -21.73
N VAL A 407 6.32 -5.32 -20.71
CA VAL A 407 6.23 -6.35 -19.66
C VAL A 407 4.83 -6.92 -19.66
N ILE A 408 4.70 -8.26 -19.57
CA ILE A 408 3.42 -8.94 -19.33
C ILE A 408 3.58 -9.79 -18.09
N VAL A 409 2.73 -9.59 -17.07
CA VAL A 409 2.62 -10.50 -15.92
C VAL A 409 1.37 -11.36 -16.11
N ALA A 410 1.56 -12.68 -16.09
CA ALA A 410 0.51 -13.67 -16.35
C ALA A 410 0.41 -14.67 -15.19
N VAL A 411 -0.81 -14.96 -14.76
CA VAL A 411 -1.13 -15.91 -13.70
C VAL A 411 -1.85 -17.12 -14.29
N ASN A 412 -1.45 -18.30 -13.89
CA ASN A 412 -2.19 -19.53 -14.12
C ASN A 412 -2.66 -20.14 -12.79
N PRO A 413 -3.91 -19.87 -12.35
CA PRO A 413 -4.44 -20.41 -11.10
C PRO A 413 -4.95 -21.85 -11.22
N LYS A 414 -4.70 -22.55 -12.34
CA LYS A 414 -5.23 -23.89 -12.63
C LYS A 414 -4.21 -24.97 -12.34
N ALA A 415 -4.70 -26.16 -11.98
CA ALA A 415 -3.90 -27.37 -11.79
C ALA A 415 -3.29 -27.95 -13.09
N LYS A 416 -3.57 -27.34 -14.24
CA LYS A 416 -3.07 -27.77 -15.55
C LYS A 416 -2.30 -26.67 -16.24
N MET A 417 -1.26 -27.04 -16.97
CA MET A 417 -0.53 -26.13 -17.84
C MET A 417 -1.49 -25.46 -18.83
N ARG A 418 -1.32 -24.16 -19.02
CA ARG A 418 -2.10 -23.39 -19.99
C ARG A 418 -1.20 -22.76 -21.05
N LYS A 419 -1.68 -22.79 -22.31
CA LYS A 419 -1.08 -22.02 -23.40
C LYS A 419 -1.92 -20.76 -23.66
N ARG A 420 -1.25 -19.62 -23.86
CA ARG A 420 -1.86 -18.32 -24.17
C ARG A 420 -1.11 -17.67 -25.32
N ASN A 421 -1.85 -17.05 -26.23
CA ASN A 421 -1.27 -16.21 -27.27
C ASN A 421 -1.46 -14.75 -26.86
N TYR A 422 -0.38 -14.03 -26.71
CA TYR A 422 -0.38 -12.59 -26.58
C TYR A 422 -0.12 -11.98 -27.95
N ILE A 423 -1.12 -11.29 -28.50
CA ILE A 423 -1.08 -10.69 -29.83
C ILE A 423 -0.79 -9.19 -29.64
N PHE A 424 0.33 -8.76 -30.16
CA PHE A 424 0.77 -7.37 -30.05
C PHE A 424 0.20 -6.54 -31.20
N GLU A 425 -0.50 -5.46 -30.86
CA GLU A 425 -1.00 -4.45 -31.78
C GLU A 425 -0.33 -3.12 -31.46
N HIS A 426 0.21 -2.47 -32.49
CA HIS A 426 0.96 -1.20 -32.36
C HIS A 426 2.25 -1.32 -31.50
N ILE A 427 2.73 -2.54 -31.26
CA ILE A 427 3.99 -2.86 -30.59
C ILE A 427 4.65 -3.97 -31.40
N SER A 428 5.84 -3.73 -31.96
CA SER A 428 6.58 -4.74 -32.72
C SER A 428 7.36 -5.67 -31.77
N LEU A 429 7.39 -6.97 -32.11
CA LEU A 429 8.30 -7.96 -31.51
C LEU A 429 9.54 -8.21 -32.37
N GLU A 430 9.59 -7.68 -33.57
CA GLU A 430 10.69 -7.91 -34.49
C GLU A 430 12.01 -7.33 -33.96
N GLY A 431 13.05 -8.15 -33.94
CA GLY A 431 14.36 -7.77 -33.43
C GLY A 431 14.46 -7.62 -31.90
N LYS A 432 13.39 -7.87 -31.17
CA LYS A 432 13.36 -7.77 -29.71
C LYS A 432 13.78 -9.05 -29.02
N ALA A 433 14.60 -8.92 -27.97
CA ALA A 433 14.88 -10.01 -27.06
C ALA A 433 13.66 -10.23 -26.13
N VAL A 434 13.35 -11.49 -25.87
CA VAL A 434 12.28 -11.87 -24.93
C VAL A 434 12.86 -12.75 -23.84
N LYS A 435 12.52 -12.44 -22.59
CA LYS A 435 12.85 -13.24 -21.42
C LYS A 435 11.58 -13.60 -20.67
N ALA A 436 11.58 -14.74 -20.00
CA ALA A 436 10.50 -15.13 -19.08
C ALA A 436 11.07 -15.45 -17.71
N VAL A 437 10.41 -14.94 -16.66
CA VAL A 437 10.77 -15.15 -15.26
C VAL A 437 9.57 -15.70 -14.52
N ARG A 438 9.77 -16.77 -13.72
CA ARG A 438 8.65 -17.48 -13.09
C ARG A 438 8.82 -17.60 -11.57
N THR A 439 7.65 -17.62 -10.91
CA THR A 439 7.48 -18.02 -9.51
C THR A 439 6.48 -19.16 -9.46
N SER A 440 6.84 -20.28 -8.83
CA SER A 440 6.00 -21.47 -8.70
C SER A 440 6.49 -22.38 -7.58
N GLY A 441 5.65 -23.35 -7.15
CA GLY A 441 6.04 -24.36 -6.16
C GLY A 441 6.14 -23.83 -4.72
N SER A 442 6.94 -24.51 -3.90
CA SER A 442 7.16 -24.16 -2.49
C SER A 442 8.40 -23.27 -2.29
N LEU A 443 8.59 -22.73 -1.10
CA LEU A 443 9.82 -22.01 -0.75
C LEU A 443 11.07 -22.92 -0.81
N ALA A 444 10.90 -24.20 -0.50
CA ALA A 444 12.03 -25.15 -0.48
C ALA A 444 12.44 -25.60 -1.88
N ASP A 445 11.47 -25.93 -2.74
CA ASP A 445 11.72 -26.63 -4.02
C ASP A 445 11.14 -25.88 -5.23
N GLY A 446 10.66 -24.66 -5.04
CA GLY A 446 9.99 -23.89 -6.08
C GLY A 446 10.92 -22.93 -6.82
N GLU A 447 10.31 -22.19 -7.73
CA GLU A 447 10.97 -21.15 -8.52
C GLU A 447 10.72 -19.78 -7.88
N HIS A 448 11.79 -18.99 -7.74
CA HIS A 448 11.79 -17.67 -7.12
C HIS A 448 12.43 -16.66 -8.07
N TRP A 449 11.60 -16.06 -8.97
CA TRP A 449 12.07 -15.20 -10.06
C TRP A 449 13.09 -15.91 -10.96
N THR A 450 12.85 -17.19 -11.22
CA THR A 450 13.74 -18.02 -12.03
C THR A 450 13.52 -17.75 -13.52
N GLU A 451 14.60 -17.50 -14.26
CA GLU A 451 14.55 -17.38 -15.73
C GLU A 451 14.23 -18.74 -16.35
N VAL A 452 13.28 -18.77 -17.30
CA VAL A 452 12.72 -20.00 -17.87
C VAL A 452 12.40 -19.88 -19.35
N ASP A 453 12.46 -21.01 -20.08
CA ASP A 453 12.03 -21.14 -21.47
C ASP A 453 10.52 -21.43 -21.55
N ALA A 454 9.71 -20.42 -21.28
CA ALA A 454 8.25 -20.56 -21.15
C ALA A 454 7.45 -19.99 -22.33
N PHE A 455 8.09 -19.75 -23.49
CA PHE A 455 7.43 -19.10 -24.63
C PHE A 455 8.04 -19.51 -25.99
N THR A 456 7.32 -19.15 -27.06
CA THR A 456 7.84 -18.97 -28.41
C THR A 456 7.32 -17.66 -28.97
N ALA A 457 8.17 -16.89 -29.65
CA ALA A 457 7.78 -15.63 -30.30
C ALA A 457 7.88 -15.77 -31.81
N GLN A 458 6.83 -15.35 -32.54
CA GLN A 458 6.80 -15.34 -33.99
C GLN A 458 5.91 -14.19 -34.48
N GLY A 459 6.47 -13.35 -35.33
CA GLY A 459 5.77 -12.13 -35.81
C GLY A 459 5.35 -11.24 -34.65
N ASN A 460 4.05 -10.98 -34.56
CA ASN A 460 3.45 -10.18 -33.47
C ASN A 460 2.83 -11.06 -32.35
N CYS A 461 3.14 -12.34 -32.29
CA CYS A 461 2.56 -13.28 -31.33
C CYS A 461 3.62 -13.85 -30.38
N LEU A 462 3.36 -13.73 -29.09
CA LEU A 462 4.07 -14.45 -28.03
C LEU A 462 3.20 -15.60 -27.54
N CYS A 463 3.61 -16.83 -27.82
CA CYS A 463 2.94 -18.05 -27.36
C CYS A 463 3.52 -18.48 -26.02
N ALA A 464 2.83 -18.18 -24.93
CA ALA A 464 3.25 -18.50 -23.56
C ALA A 464 2.80 -19.90 -23.12
N LYS A 465 3.67 -20.58 -22.36
CA LYS A 465 3.38 -21.84 -21.65
C LYS A 465 3.38 -21.53 -20.15
N LEU A 466 2.20 -21.49 -19.53
CA LEU A 466 2.04 -21.16 -18.12
C LEU A 466 1.88 -22.46 -17.32
N LEU A 467 2.81 -22.76 -16.42
CA LEU A 467 2.74 -23.92 -15.54
C LEU A 467 1.51 -23.86 -14.62
N PRO A 468 1.08 -25.00 -14.04
CA PRO A 468 0.07 -25.01 -13.00
C PRO A 468 0.46 -24.11 -11.83
N ASN A 469 -0.50 -23.40 -11.24
CA ASN A 469 -0.32 -22.54 -10.07
C ASN A 469 0.98 -21.72 -10.09
N SER A 470 1.15 -20.92 -11.14
CA SER A 470 2.38 -20.14 -11.34
C SER A 470 2.09 -18.71 -11.78
N ILE A 471 3.07 -17.86 -11.54
CA ILE A 471 3.11 -16.49 -12.04
C ILE A 471 4.32 -16.40 -12.98
N THR A 472 4.13 -15.91 -14.19
CA THR A 472 5.20 -15.75 -15.17
C THR A 472 5.20 -14.33 -15.73
N THR A 473 6.34 -13.67 -15.65
CA THR A 473 6.56 -12.35 -16.24
C THR A 473 7.36 -12.51 -17.54
N PHE A 474 6.83 -11.96 -18.63
CA PHE A 474 7.52 -11.86 -19.92
C PHE A 474 8.04 -10.43 -20.08
N ILE A 475 9.31 -10.32 -20.46
CA ILE A 475 10.01 -9.05 -20.63
C ILE A 475 10.49 -9.01 -22.07
N ILE A 476 10.05 -7.99 -22.80
CA ILE A 476 10.34 -7.77 -24.23
C ILE A 476 11.15 -6.47 -24.33
N GLU A 477 12.40 -6.57 -24.77
CA GLU A 477 13.38 -5.47 -24.83
C GLU A 477 13.85 -5.21 -26.26
#